data_a31ae4533a8c445f8184fa79708932f3
#
_entry.id   a31ae4533a8c445f8184fa79708932f3
#
_cell.length_a   1.000
_cell.length_b   1.000
_cell.length_c   1.000
_cell.angle_alpha   90.00
_cell.angle_beta   90.00
_cell.angle_gamma   90.00
#
_symmetry.space_group_name_H-M   'P 1'
#
loop_
_entity.id
_entity.type
_entity.pdbx_description
1 polymer ?
#
loop_
_entity_poly.entity_id
_entity_poly.type
_entity_poly.pdbx_seq_one_letter_code
_entity_poly.pdbx_strand_id
1 'polypeptide(L)'
;MQLPKQFFETTLDQQRISEMVETGDWSERCFDSMIDHWAKERGDLIAVTDRYGATSWSDLATQVDEASRGLLELGVRPGVVVQVQLPNWHQFLVAVAAVERIGGVINPVAPIFRTNEVLVMSELARPAIVITATEFRGFELGLMHTELRERCPWVEEIVTVGERPVVDALTWQDLLEQGRFSSYDRAAVDLLRAGSHDVCEVMFTSGTTGQPKGVMHTQNTLNAAVDCFVEAVCEGVASPIGEVDGPGYTFHMASTLAHQTGYLFGIRAPLTLGGHVVLQDVWDPAEFVDLIESHQIQISMGATPFLADVLGVPQIEERNLASWKRFVCAGAAVPEPVLEDADERLPCVVLPGWGMTECGLLTVGRPSDTLTMRLTDGRPLPGNDVRVIDEQRQPAVGIEGDLQCRGSLLFTGYVQGRGLTEASWDGSWFETGDRAVMNDDGSIRITGRSKDIIIRGGENIPVKEIEDLLLRHPQVMGAAIVGKPDERLGEIGCAFVLPSGNPPTLDSLIEFLEAQGMTRQFWPEDIVIVEEFPMTPSGKVQKYKLRQQFL
;
A
#
# COMPACT_ATOMS: atom_id res chain seq x y z
N MET A 1 3.99 -12.52 -26.01
CA MET A 1 5.25 -11.91 -26.53
C MET A 1 6.25 -11.83 -25.37
N GLN A 2 7.42 -12.49 -25.42
CA GLN A 2 8.43 -12.30 -24.38
C GLN A 2 8.99 -10.88 -24.45
N LEU A 3 8.89 -10.13 -23.35
CA LEU A 3 9.56 -8.84 -23.23
C LEU A 3 11.09 -9.03 -23.29
N PRO A 4 11.85 -8.05 -23.81
CA PRO A 4 13.31 -8.15 -23.80
C PRO A 4 13.82 -8.33 -22.37
N LYS A 5 14.89 -9.12 -22.17
CA LYS A 5 15.52 -9.28 -20.82
C LYS A 5 15.87 -7.95 -20.13
N GLN A 6 16.08 -6.89 -20.90
CA GLN A 6 16.33 -5.52 -20.41
C GLN A 6 15.08 -4.81 -19.84
N PHE A 7 13.89 -5.41 -19.94
CA PHE A 7 12.65 -4.77 -19.47
C PHE A 7 12.58 -4.74 -17.94
N PHE A 8 13.10 -5.77 -17.27
CA PHE A 8 13.17 -5.87 -15.82
C PHE A 8 14.63 -5.92 -15.35
N GLU A 9 15.42 -4.88 -15.69
CA GLU A 9 16.78 -4.75 -15.15
C GLU A 9 16.71 -4.42 -13.67
N THR A 10 17.22 -5.31 -12.84
CA THR A 10 17.28 -5.14 -11.38
C THR A 10 18.64 -4.65 -10.93
N THR A 11 18.69 -4.07 -9.72
CA THR A 11 19.94 -3.73 -9.01
C THR A 11 20.47 -4.91 -8.18
N LEU A 12 19.79 -6.06 -8.25
CA LEU A 12 20.24 -7.26 -7.53
C LEU A 12 21.48 -7.85 -8.21
N ASP A 13 22.54 -7.96 -7.46
CA ASP A 13 23.72 -8.73 -7.82
C ASP A 13 23.79 -10.03 -7.02
N GLN A 14 24.63 -10.96 -7.47
CA GLN A 14 24.77 -12.27 -6.85
C GLN A 14 25.32 -12.19 -5.43
N GLN A 15 26.13 -11.18 -5.10
CA GLN A 15 26.67 -11.00 -3.76
C GLN A 15 25.55 -10.63 -2.78
N ARG A 16 24.72 -9.64 -3.12
CA ARG A 16 23.58 -9.22 -2.28
C ARG A 16 22.59 -10.36 -2.08
N ILE A 17 22.29 -11.11 -3.15
CA ILE A 17 21.42 -12.29 -3.05
C ILE A 17 21.97 -13.27 -2.03
N SER A 18 23.25 -13.67 -2.18
CA SER A 18 23.88 -14.63 -1.27
C SER A 18 23.90 -14.14 0.18
N GLU A 19 24.24 -12.87 0.41
CA GLU A 19 24.25 -12.28 1.75
C GLU A 19 22.87 -12.35 2.41
N MET A 20 21.80 -11.94 1.70
CA MET A 20 20.42 -11.93 2.25
C MET A 20 19.88 -13.35 2.51
N VAL A 21 20.26 -14.33 1.69
CA VAL A 21 19.88 -15.74 1.91
C VAL A 21 20.68 -16.35 3.07
N GLU A 22 21.99 -16.09 3.16
CA GLU A 22 22.84 -16.60 4.24
C GLU A 22 22.47 -16.01 5.61
N THR A 23 22.04 -14.76 5.68
CA THR A 23 21.54 -14.14 6.91
C THR A 23 20.15 -14.62 7.30
N GLY A 24 19.40 -15.24 6.37
CA GLY A 24 18.02 -15.65 6.55
C GLY A 24 16.99 -14.53 6.35
N ASP A 25 17.43 -13.35 5.90
CA ASP A 25 16.54 -12.23 5.58
C ASP A 25 15.66 -12.53 4.36
N TRP A 26 16.13 -13.43 3.47
CA TRP A 26 15.36 -13.94 2.34
C TRP A 26 15.14 -15.44 2.44
N SER A 27 13.88 -15.85 2.44
CA SER A 27 13.44 -17.24 2.67
C SER A 27 13.42 -18.09 1.41
N GLU A 28 13.58 -17.51 0.22
CA GLU A 28 13.44 -18.16 -1.11
C GLU A 28 12.08 -18.89 -1.31
N ARG A 29 11.10 -18.57 -0.48
CA ARG A 29 9.76 -19.15 -0.53
C ARG A 29 8.98 -18.62 -1.74
N CYS A 30 8.22 -19.48 -2.42
CA CYS A 30 7.26 -19.07 -3.43
C CYS A 30 5.87 -18.89 -2.80
N PHE A 31 5.26 -17.73 -2.96
CA PHE A 31 3.99 -17.37 -2.36
C PHE A 31 2.85 -18.33 -2.73
N ASP A 32 2.72 -18.67 -4.02
CA ASP A 32 1.70 -19.58 -4.52
C ASP A 32 1.75 -20.98 -3.88
N SER A 33 2.96 -21.43 -3.47
CA SER A 33 3.13 -22.72 -2.82
C SER A 33 2.53 -22.77 -1.43
N MET A 34 2.37 -21.61 -0.77
CA MET A 34 1.69 -21.52 0.53
C MET A 34 0.20 -21.81 0.41
N ILE A 35 -0.43 -21.40 -0.69
CA ILE A 35 -1.84 -21.71 -0.95
C ILE A 35 -2.05 -23.23 -1.07
N ASP A 36 -1.19 -23.91 -1.81
CA ASP A 36 -1.24 -25.37 -1.92
C ASP A 36 -0.99 -26.09 -0.58
N HIS A 37 -0.04 -25.56 0.19
CA HIS A 37 0.24 -26.08 1.53
C HIS A 37 -0.99 -26.00 2.43
N TRP A 38 -1.61 -24.82 2.51
CA TRP A 38 -2.79 -24.62 3.37
C TRP A 38 -4.05 -25.31 2.86
N ALA A 39 -4.21 -25.45 1.54
CA ALA A 39 -5.29 -26.25 0.96
C ALA A 39 -5.20 -27.71 1.39
N LYS A 40 -3.98 -28.24 1.54
CA LYS A 40 -3.75 -29.61 2.03
C LYS A 40 -3.96 -29.74 3.54
N GLU A 41 -3.47 -28.78 4.32
CA GLU A 41 -3.50 -28.82 5.79
C GLU A 41 -4.87 -28.35 6.37
N ARG A 42 -5.56 -27.42 5.69
CA ARG A 42 -6.75 -26.70 6.18
C ARG A 42 -7.81 -26.52 5.11
N GLY A 43 -7.98 -27.46 4.19
CA GLY A 43 -8.78 -27.32 2.97
C GLY A 43 -10.20 -26.80 3.17
N ASP A 44 -10.88 -27.25 4.23
CA ASP A 44 -12.28 -26.88 4.53
C ASP A 44 -12.42 -25.54 5.28
N LEU A 45 -11.30 -24.95 5.77
CA LEU A 45 -11.36 -23.65 6.44
C LEU A 45 -11.46 -22.52 5.42
N ILE A 46 -12.09 -21.42 5.85
CA ILE A 46 -12.24 -20.23 5.00
C ILE A 46 -10.91 -19.49 4.93
N ALA A 47 -10.45 -19.24 3.69
CA ALA A 47 -9.28 -18.43 3.38
C ALA A 47 -9.65 -16.96 3.17
N VAL A 48 -10.75 -16.69 2.45
CA VAL A 48 -11.18 -15.35 2.06
C VAL A 48 -12.68 -15.22 2.24
N THR A 49 -13.12 -14.07 2.74
CA THR A 49 -14.52 -13.62 2.69
C THR A 49 -14.57 -12.27 2.00
N ASP A 50 -15.42 -12.12 1.01
CA ASP A 50 -15.68 -10.87 0.29
C ASP A 50 -17.16 -10.73 -0.07
N ARG A 51 -17.50 -9.76 -0.91
CA ARG A 51 -18.87 -9.54 -1.37
C ARG A 51 -19.51 -10.74 -2.09
N TYR A 52 -18.72 -11.68 -2.60
CA TYR A 52 -19.21 -12.90 -3.25
C TYR A 52 -19.41 -14.06 -2.28
N GLY A 53 -19.03 -13.88 -1.03
CA GLY A 53 -19.16 -14.87 0.04
C GLY A 53 -17.83 -15.42 0.51
N ALA A 54 -17.88 -16.60 1.12
CA ALA A 54 -16.70 -17.26 1.70
C ALA A 54 -16.09 -18.26 0.73
N THR A 55 -14.76 -18.21 0.58
CA THR A 55 -13.97 -19.13 -0.24
C THR A 55 -13.07 -19.95 0.67
N SER A 56 -13.16 -21.27 0.59
CA SER A 56 -12.31 -22.20 1.34
C SER A 56 -10.88 -22.24 0.77
N TRP A 57 -9.93 -22.78 1.54
CA TRP A 57 -8.56 -23.01 1.06
C TRP A 57 -8.51 -23.96 -0.14
N SER A 58 -9.34 -25.02 -0.14
CA SER A 58 -9.45 -25.96 -1.26
C SER A 58 -10.03 -25.31 -2.51
N ASP A 59 -11.04 -24.47 -2.36
CA ASP A 59 -11.65 -23.75 -3.50
C ASP A 59 -10.69 -22.68 -4.04
N LEU A 60 -9.98 -21.97 -3.15
CA LEU A 60 -8.97 -20.98 -3.55
C LEU A 60 -7.85 -21.65 -4.37
N ALA A 61 -7.28 -22.75 -3.88
CA ALA A 61 -6.24 -23.49 -4.58
C ALA A 61 -6.70 -24.04 -5.93
N THR A 62 -7.94 -24.50 -6.01
CA THR A 62 -8.56 -24.98 -7.27
C THR A 62 -8.67 -23.84 -8.29
N GLN A 63 -9.17 -22.69 -7.86
CA GLN A 63 -9.29 -21.52 -8.74
C GLN A 63 -7.90 -21.01 -9.20
N VAL A 64 -6.90 -21.02 -8.32
CA VAL A 64 -5.51 -20.65 -8.68
C VAL A 64 -4.95 -21.61 -9.73
N ASP A 65 -5.16 -22.91 -9.59
CA ASP A 65 -4.70 -23.90 -10.56
C ASP A 65 -5.39 -23.73 -11.92
N GLU A 66 -6.72 -23.58 -11.93
CA GLU A 66 -7.50 -23.34 -13.15
C GLU A 66 -7.10 -22.01 -13.82
N ALA A 67 -6.99 -20.92 -13.06
CA ALA A 67 -6.56 -19.62 -13.58
C ALA A 67 -5.14 -19.66 -14.15
N SER A 68 -4.21 -20.36 -13.50
CA SER A 68 -2.82 -20.52 -13.98
C SER A 68 -2.79 -21.19 -15.36
N ARG A 69 -3.52 -22.28 -15.52
CA ARG A 69 -3.62 -23.00 -16.81
C ARG A 69 -4.36 -22.18 -17.86
N GLY A 70 -5.44 -21.49 -17.50
CA GLY A 70 -6.14 -20.59 -18.39
C GLY A 70 -5.23 -19.48 -18.92
N LEU A 71 -4.44 -18.86 -18.05
CA LEU A 71 -3.46 -17.84 -18.45
C LEU A 71 -2.36 -18.43 -19.38
N LEU A 72 -1.95 -19.68 -19.17
CA LEU A 72 -1.03 -20.37 -20.10
C LEU A 72 -1.64 -20.58 -21.48
N GLU A 73 -2.94 -20.93 -21.57
CA GLU A 73 -3.66 -21.03 -22.85
C GLU A 73 -3.74 -19.67 -23.55
N LEU A 74 -3.89 -18.57 -22.78
CA LEU A 74 -3.84 -17.19 -23.31
C LEU A 74 -2.43 -16.70 -23.65
N GLY A 75 -1.41 -17.55 -23.52
CA GLY A 75 -0.03 -17.23 -23.94
C GLY A 75 0.86 -16.61 -22.86
N VAL A 76 0.40 -16.49 -21.61
CA VAL A 76 1.26 -16.02 -20.51
C VAL A 76 2.43 -17.00 -20.31
N ARG A 77 3.62 -16.46 -20.15
CA ARG A 77 4.88 -17.18 -19.94
C ARG A 77 5.74 -16.42 -18.94
N PRO A 78 6.81 -17.00 -18.40
CA PRO A 78 7.71 -16.30 -17.49
C PRO A 78 8.14 -14.93 -18.02
N GLY A 79 7.96 -13.87 -17.21
CA GLY A 79 8.25 -12.49 -17.53
C GLY A 79 7.16 -11.75 -18.32
N VAL A 80 6.03 -12.41 -18.66
CA VAL A 80 4.87 -11.71 -19.26
C VAL A 80 4.10 -10.96 -18.18
N VAL A 81 3.76 -9.69 -18.46
CA VAL A 81 3.00 -8.86 -17.53
C VAL A 81 1.50 -9.12 -17.66
N VAL A 82 0.85 -9.31 -16.53
CA VAL A 82 -0.61 -9.35 -16.39
C VAL A 82 -1.04 -8.18 -15.52
N GLN A 83 -1.81 -7.25 -16.09
CA GLN A 83 -2.37 -6.11 -15.36
C GLN A 83 -3.68 -6.52 -14.69
N VAL A 84 -3.83 -6.16 -13.40
CA VAL A 84 -5.03 -6.49 -12.63
C VAL A 84 -5.64 -5.20 -12.07
N GLN A 85 -6.85 -4.86 -12.54
CA GLN A 85 -7.64 -3.72 -12.07
C GLN A 85 -8.96 -4.20 -11.49
N LEU A 86 -8.89 -4.81 -10.31
CA LEU A 86 -10.04 -5.34 -9.58
C LEU A 86 -10.21 -4.62 -8.23
N PRO A 87 -11.44 -4.49 -7.73
CA PRO A 87 -11.68 -4.16 -6.33
C PRO A 87 -11.14 -5.26 -5.39
N ASN A 88 -11.34 -5.08 -4.08
CA ASN A 88 -10.95 -6.06 -3.07
C ASN A 88 -11.83 -7.31 -3.14
N TRP A 89 -11.65 -8.11 -4.16
CA TRP A 89 -12.35 -9.36 -4.43
C TRP A 89 -11.39 -10.54 -4.43
N HIS A 90 -11.87 -11.74 -4.08
CA HIS A 90 -11.03 -12.94 -4.04
C HIS A 90 -10.36 -13.26 -5.40
N GLN A 91 -10.98 -12.87 -6.52
CA GLN A 91 -10.37 -13.03 -7.84
C GLN A 91 -9.04 -12.27 -7.98
N PHE A 92 -8.86 -11.18 -7.22
CA PHE A 92 -7.57 -10.48 -7.20
C PHE A 92 -6.47 -11.39 -6.61
N LEU A 93 -6.77 -12.07 -5.48
CA LEU A 93 -5.85 -13.01 -4.84
C LEU A 93 -5.53 -14.20 -5.74
N VAL A 94 -6.57 -14.74 -6.40
CA VAL A 94 -6.41 -15.83 -7.39
C VAL A 94 -5.52 -15.38 -8.53
N ALA A 95 -5.74 -14.19 -9.10
CA ALA A 95 -4.93 -13.67 -10.21
C ALA A 95 -3.46 -13.50 -9.81
N VAL A 96 -3.17 -12.93 -8.63
CA VAL A 96 -1.80 -12.78 -8.12
C VAL A 96 -1.09 -14.14 -8.05
N ALA A 97 -1.70 -15.09 -7.35
CA ALA A 97 -1.10 -16.41 -7.17
C ALA A 97 -0.97 -17.18 -8.49
N ALA A 98 -1.95 -17.07 -9.39
CA ALA A 98 -1.93 -17.74 -10.68
C ALA A 98 -0.82 -17.21 -11.60
N VAL A 99 -0.65 -15.87 -11.65
CA VAL A 99 0.41 -15.22 -12.44
C VAL A 99 1.78 -15.59 -11.90
N GLU A 100 2.00 -15.50 -10.59
CA GLU A 100 3.28 -15.85 -9.98
C GLU A 100 3.62 -17.35 -10.16
N ARG A 101 2.62 -18.24 -10.11
CA ARG A 101 2.78 -19.69 -10.31
C ARG A 101 3.37 -20.05 -11.65
N ILE A 102 3.09 -19.28 -12.69
CA ILE A 102 3.58 -19.51 -14.05
C ILE A 102 4.73 -18.57 -14.44
N GLY A 103 5.33 -17.90 -13.45
CA GLY A 103 6.46 -16.99 -13.67
C GLY A 103 6.12 -15.68 -14.36
N GLY A 104 4.84 -15.31 -14.43
CA GLY A 104 4.40 -14.02 -14.91
C GLY A 104 4.71 -12.88 -13.92
N VAL A 105 4.53 -11.65 -14.36
CA VAL A 105 4.71 -10.45 -13.56
C VAL A 105 3.36 -9.78 -13.37
N ILE A 106 2.94 -9.61 -12.12
CA ILE A 106 1.69 -8.93 -11.79
C ILE A 106 1.87 -7.40 -11.84
N ASN A 107 0.90 -6.70 -12.44
CA ASN A 107 0.82 -5.25 -12.41
C ASN A 107 -0.51 -4.82 -11.79
N PRO A 108 -0.55 -4.59 -10.46
CA PRO A 108 -1.74 -4.12 -9.78
C PRO A 108 -2.09 -2.68 -10.16
N VAL A 109 -3.36 -2.42 -10.46
CA VAL A 109 -3.88 -1.08 -10.80
C VAL A 109 -5.13 -0.80 -9.98
N ALA A 110 -5.15 0.34 -9.29
CA ALA A 110 -6.29 0.69 -8.45
C ALA A 110 -7.58 0.90 -9.28
N PRO A 111 -8.74 0.37 -8.84
CA PRO A 111 -9.99 0.44 -9.60
C PRO A 111 -10.56 1.86 -9.73
N ILE A 112 -10.02 2.83 -9.02
CA ILE A 112 -10.39 4.25 -9.17
C ILE A 112 -9.66 4.95 -10.33
N PHE A 113 -8.56 4.39 -10.85
CA PHE A 113 -7.86 4.96 -11.99
C PHE A 113 -8.68 4.85 -13.26
N ARG A 114 -8.52 5.84 -14.14
CA ARG A 114 -9.27 5.98 -15.38
C ARG A 114 -8.32 5.92 -16.58
N THR A 115 -8.86 6.19 -17.74
CA THR A 115 -8.18 6.07 -19.04
C THR A 115 -6.77 6.67 -19.07
N ASN A 116 -6.57 7.86 -18.52
CA ASN A 116 -5.27 8.53 -18.61
C ASN A 116 -4.20 7.86 -17.75
N GLU A 117 -4.51 7.58 -16.48
CA GLU A 117 -3.59 6.93 -15.56
C GLU A 117 -3.28 5.51 -16.03
N VAL A 118 -4.32 4.76 -16.41
CA VAL A 118 -4.19 3.37 -16.88
C VAL A 118 -3.35 3.30 -18.15
N LEU A 119 -3.54 4.24 -19.08
CA LEU A 119 -2.76 4.29 -20.33
C LEU A 119 -1.27 4.44 -20.03
N VAL A 120 -0.89 5.43 -19.21
CA VAL A 120 0.52 5.67 -18.87
C VAL A 120 1.15 4.45 -18.19
N MET A 121 0.44 3.81 -17.27
CA MET A 121 0.89 2.59 -16.62
C MET A 121 1.05 1.45 -17.63
N SER A 122 0.09 1.28 -18.54
CA SER A 122 0.13 0.26 -19.58
C SER A 122 1.26 0.48 -20.60
N GLU A 123 1.55 1.72 -20.94
CA GLU A 123 2.68 2.06 -21.83
C GLU A 123 4.03 1.67 -21.19
N LEU A 124 4.17 1.83 -19.89
CA LEU A 124 5.37 1.48 -19.14
C LEU A 124 5.46 -0.02 -18.85
N ALA A 125 4.39 -0.67 -18.39
CA ALA A 125 4.39 -2.08 -18.00
C ALA A 125 4.20 -3.04 -19.18
N ARG A 126 3.53 -2.61 -20.26
CA ARG A 126 3.21 -3.41 -21.46
C ARG A 126 2.54 -4.75 -21.14
N PRO A 127 1.40 -4.75 -20.43
CA PRO A 127 0.71 -5.99 -20.09
C PRO A 127 0.17 -6.69 -21.34
N ALA A 128 0.42 -7.99 -21.47
CA ALA A 128 -0.18 -8.80 -22.53
C ALA A 128 -1.64 -9.16 -22.21
N ILE A 129 -1.94 -9.33 -20.93
CA ILE A 129 -3.29 -9.66 -20.44
C ILE A 129 -3.73 -8.57 -19.46
N VAL A 130 -5.02 -8.21 -19.54
CA VAL A 130 -5.67 -7.35 -18.56
C VAL A 130 -6.82 -8.12 -17.89
N ILE A 131 -6.79 -8.19 -16.56
CA ILE A 131 -7.90 -8.72 -15.74
C ILE A 131 -8.56 -7.53 -15.05
N THR A 132 -9.84 -7.29 -15.30
CA THR A 132 -10.53 -6.11 -14.79
C THR A 132 -11.97 -6.41 -14.35
N ALA A 133 -12.54 -5.57 -13.48
CA ALA A 133 -13.96 -5.64 -13.19
C ALA A 133 -14.77 -5.18 -14.42
N THR A 134 -15.94 -5.80 -14.66
CA THR A 134 -16.88 -5.26 -15.65
C THR A 134 -17.28 -3.84 -15.31
N GLU A 135 -17.69 -3.65 -14.06
CA GLU A 135 -18.12 -2.36 -13.51
C GLU A 135 -17.69 -2.26 -12.04
N PHE A 136 -17.32 -1.06 -11.58
CA PHE A 136 -17.14 -0.78 -10.16
C PHE A 136 -17.59 0.65 -9.83
N ARG A 137 -18.46 0.79 -8.84
CA ARG A 137 -19.03 2.08 -8.36
C ARG A 137 -19.60 2.93 -9.49
N GLY A 138 -20.36 2.28 -10.38
CA GLY A 138 -21.03 2.94 -11.51
C GLY A 138 -20.13 3.27 -12.71
N PHE A 139 -18.88 2.82 -12.69
CA PHE A 139 -17.96 3.02 -13.81
C PHE A 139 -17.64 1.70 -14.52
N GLU A 140 -17.80 1.66 -15.84
CA GLU A 140 -17.58 0.48 -16.68
C GLU A 140 -16.11 0.28 -17.04
N LEU A 141 -15.34 -0.34 -16.11
CA LEU A 141 -13.91 -0.61 -16.27
C LEU A 141 -13.61 -1.53 -17.46
N GLY A 142 -14.43 -2.56 -17.64
CA GLY A 142 -14.27 -3.49 -18.75
C GLY A 142 -14.37 -2.80 -20.11
N LEU A 143 -15.35 -1.91 -20.28
CA LEU A 143 -15.49 -1.11 -21.52
C LEU A 143 -14.30 -0.17 -21.72
N MET A 144 -13.84 0.51 -20.66
CA MET A 144 -12.65 1.36 -20.74
C MET A 144 -11.42 0.60 -21.27
N HIS A 145 -11.19 -0.62 -20.79
CA HIS A 145 -10.05 -1.43 -21.24
C HIS A 145 -10.20 -1.91 -22.68
N THR A 146 -11.42 -2.26 -23.14
CA THR A 146 -11.63 -2.64 -24.55
C THR A 146 -11.38 -1.45 -25.49
N GLU A 147 -11.79 -0.25 -25.10
CA GLU A 147 -11.48 0.98 -25.84
C GLU A 147 -9.96 1.31 -25.82
N LEU A 148 -9.28 1.12 -24.68
CA LEU A 148 -7.84 1.34 -24.55
C LEU A 148 -7.00 0.36 -25.38
N ARG A 149 -7.51 -0.83 -25.69
CA ARG A 149 -6.82 -1.85 -26.49
C ARG A 149 -6.35 -1.33 -27.84
N GLU A 150 -7.11 -0.41 -28.46
CA GLU A 150 -6.70 0.23 -29.73
C GLU A 150 -5.40 1.04 -29.60
N ARG A 151 -5.16 1.61 -28.41
CA ARG A 151 -3.95 2.40 -28.09
C ARG A 151 -2.83 1.56 -27.48
N CYS A 152 -3.14 0.35 -27.02
CA CYS A 152 -2.25 -0.58 -26.35
C CYS A 152 -2.10 -1.88 -27.15
N PRO A 153 -1.43 -1.89 -28.32
CA PRO A 153 -1.38 -3.04 -29.22
C PRO A 153 -0.65 -4.26 -28.65
N TRP A 154 -0.02 -4.13 -27.49
CA TRP A 154 0.58 -5.23 -26.73
C TRP A 154 -0.43 -6.01 -25.90
N VAL A 155 -1.65 -5.46 -25.66
CA VAL A 155 -2.74 -6.16 -24.94
C VAL A 155 -3.38 -7.16 -25.90
N GLU A 156 -3.10 -8.43 -25.65
CA GLU A 156 -3.57 -9.55 -26.48
C GLU A 156 -4.99 -9.97 -26.07
N GLU A 157 -5.27 -9.98 -24.74
CA GLU A 157 -6.58 -10.39 -24.24
C GLU A 157 -7.01 -9.59 -23.00
N ILE A 158 -8.33 -9.46 -22.83
CA ILE A 158 -8.97 -8.83 -21.67
C ILE A 158 -9.89 -9.87 -21.03
N VAL A 159 -9.77 -10.05 -19.71
CA VAL A 159 -10.59 -10.92 -18.88
C VAL A 159 -11.39 -10.04 -17.92
N THR A 160 -12.72 -10.21 -17.91
CA THR A 160 -13.61 -9.40 -17.08
C THR A 160 -14.22 -10.20 -15.95
N VAL A 161 -14.28 -9.61 -14.76
CA VAL A 161 -14.92 -10.15 -13.56
C VAL A 161 -16.20 -9.37 -13.29
N GLY A 162 -17.35 -10.04 -13.27
CA GLY A 162 -18.66 -9.44 -13.00
C GLY A 162 -19.78 -10.21 -13.67
N GLU A 163 -21.02 -9.73 -13.46
CA GLU A 163 -22.22 -10.45 -13.90
C GLU A 163 -22.54 -10.27 -15.40
N ARG A 164 -22.09 -9.15 -15.97
CA ARG A 164 -22.40 -8.81 -17.37
C ARG A 164 -21.17 -9.03 -18.25
N PRO A 165 -21.31 -9.79 -19.37
CA PRO A 165 -20.20 -9.94 -20.32
C PRO A 165 -19.90 -8.59 -21.00
N VAL A 166 -18.64 -8.34 -21.28
CA VAL A 166 -18.17 -7.20 -22.08
C VAL A 166 -17.83 -7.70 -23.49
N VAL A 167 -18.22 -6.94 -24.50
CA VAL A 167 -17.92 -7.31 -25.90
C VAL A 167 -16.41 -7.29 -26.11
N ASP A 168 -15.89 -8.25 -26.87
CA ASP A 168 -14.46 -8.42 -27.16
C ASP A 168 -13.57 -8.67 -25.92
N ALA A 169 -14.14 -9.23 -24.85
CA ALA A 169 -13.43 -9.68 -23.66
C ALA A 169 -13.93 -11.08 -23.24
N LEU A 170 -13.05 -11.86 -22.63
CA LEU A 170 -13.38 -13.10 -21.95
C LEU A 170 -14.00 -12.81 -20.58
N THR A 171 -14.85 -13.73 -20.10
CA THR A 171 -15.26 -13.68 -18.69
C THR A 171 -14.24 -14.42 -17.80
N TRP A 172 -14.23 -14.11 -16.52
CA TRP A 172 -13.45 -14.86 -15.53
C TRP A 172 -13.78 -16.35 -15.54
N GLN A 173 -15.07 -16.67 -15.74
CA GLN A 173 -15.52 -18.05 -15.83
C GLN A 173 -14.95 -18.77 -17.07
N ASP A 174 -14.86 -18.08 -18.21
CA ASP A 174 -14.24 -18.63 -19.43
C ASP A 174 -12.76 -18.93 -19.20
N LEU A 175 -12.04 -18.05 -18.49
CA LEU A 175 -10.64 -18.27 -18.13
C LEU A 175 -10.47 -19.54 -17.28
N LEU A 176 -11.27 -19.70 -16.22
CA LEU A 176 -11.21 -20.88 -15.36
C LEU A 176 -11.59 -22.15 -16.13
N GLU A 177 -12.61 -22.09 -16.99
CA GLU A 177 -13.03 -23.22 -17.80
C GLU A 177 -11.96 -23.63 -18.81
N GLN A 178 -11.31 -22.68 -19.49
CA GLN A 178 -10.16 -22.96 -20.34
C GLN A 178 -9.04 -23.67 -19.55
N GLY A 179 -8.74 -23.21 -18.34
CA GLY A 179 -7.76 -23.85 -17.47
C GLY A 179 -8.15 -25.25 -17.03
N ARG A 180 -9.42 -25.48 -16.72
CA ARG A 180 -9.96 -26.80 -16.36
C ARG A 180 -9.78 -27.83 -17.46
N PHE A 181 -9.96 -27.44 -18.72
CA PHE A 181 -9.81 -28.30 -19.89
C PHE A 181 -8.45 -28.21 -20.58
N SER A 182 -7.52 -27.45 -20.01
CA SER A 182 -6.16 -27.29 -20.51
C SER A 182 -5.40 -28.61 -20.54
N SER A 183 -4.50 -28.73 -21.51
CA SER A 183 -3.57 -29.87 -21.63
C SER A 183 -2.34 -29.75 -20.74
N TYR A 184 -2.11 -28.58 -20.12
CA TYR A 184 -1.00 -28.38 -19.16
C TYR A 184 -1.31 -29.14 -17.87
N ASP A 185 -0.44 -30.07 -17.50
CA ASP A 185 -0.50 -30.74 -16.20
C ASP A 185 0.25 -29.92 -15.13
N ARG A 186 0.12 -30.32 -13.87
CA ARG A 186 0.77 -29.64 -12.75
C ARG A 186 2.28 -29.56 -12.87
N ALA A 187 2.93 -30.64 -13.36
CA ALA A 187 4.37 -30.66 -13.50
C ALA A 187 4.86 -29.66 -14.55
N ALA A 188 4.10 -29.50 -15.65
CA ALA A 188 4.39 -28.50 -16.67
C ALA A 188 4.24 -27.06 -16.13
N VAL A 189 3.24 -26.82 -15.29
CA VAL A 189 3.03 -25.51 -14.62
C VAL A 189 4.20 -25.22 -13.66
N ASP A 190 4.58 -26.18 -12.81
CA ASP A 190 5.65 -26.02 -11.83
C ASP A 190 7.02 -25.72 -12.46
N LEU A 191 7.28 -26.20 -13.68
CA LEU A 191 8.51 -25.91 -14.45
C LEU A 191 8.59 -24.46 -14.94
N LEU A 192 7.48 -23.72 -14.97
CA LEU A 192 7.42 -22.34 -15.43
C LEU A 192 7.54 -21.33 -14.28
N ARG A 193 7.48 -21.79 -13.01
CA ARG A 193 7.56 -20.93 -11.84
C ARG A 193 8.85 -20.11 -11.87
N ALA A 194 8.73 -18.79 -11.66
CA ALA A 194 9.87 -17.91 -11.52
C ALA A 194 10.68 -18.22 -10.25
N GLY A 195 11.97 -17.97 -10.30
CA GLY A 195 12.80 -18.00 -9.11
C GLY A 195 12.42 -16.90 -8.12
N SER A 196 12.79 -17.11 -6.85
CA SER A 196 12.49 -16.16 -5.77
C SER A 196 13.14 -14.78 -5.95
N HIS A 197 14.15 -14.68 -6.81
CA HIS A 197 14.88 -13.45 -7.15
C HIS A 197 14.39 -12.78 -8.45
N ASP A 198 13.50 -13.43 -9.20
CA ASP A 198 12.94 -12.85 -10.41
C ASP A 198 11.86 -11.81 -10.04
N VAL A 199 11.72 -10.76 -10.88
CA VAL A 199 10.66 -9.76 -10.69
C VAL A 199 9.30 -10.44 -10.85
N CYS A 200 8.45 -10.32 -9.83
CA CYS A 200 7.10 -10.88 -9.84
C CYS A 200 6.00 -9.79 -9.74
N GLU A 201 6.37 -8.56 -9.36
CA GLU A 201 5.45 -7.44 -9.25
C GLU A 201 6.04 -6.16 -9.86
N VAL A 202 5.18 -5.39 -10.55
CA VAL A 202 5.42 -3.99 -10.92
C VAL A 202 4.26 -3.15 -10.43
N MET A 203 4.47 -2.39 -9.36
CA MET A 203 3.45 -1.51 -8.80
C MET A 203 3.79 -0.05 -9.06
N PHE A 204 2.81 0.73 -9.54
CA PHE A 204 3.04 2.13 -9.88
C PHE A 204 2.79 3.07 -8.71
N THR A 205 3.73 4.01 -8.51
CA THR A 205 3.53 5.14 -7.61
C THR A 205 3.07 6.37 -8.40
N SER A 206 2.25 7.20 -7.79
CA SER A 206 1.97 8.55 -8.29
C SER A 206 3.20 9.41 -8.05
N GLY A 207 4.22 9.32 -8.91
CA GLY A 207 5.48 10.04 -8.73
C GLY A 207 5.26 11.51 -8.35
N THR A 208 6.00 12.02 -7.36
CA THR A 208 6.00 13.44 -6.95
C THR A 208 6.40 14.39 -8.08
N THR A 209 6.92 13.86 -9.18
CA THR A 209 7.28 14.58 -10.43
C THR A 209 6.18 14.56 -11.48
N GLY A 210 4.99 13.99 -11.17
CA GLY A 210 3.85 13.90 -12.10
C GLY A 210 3.88 12.70 -13.05
N GLN A 211 5.02 12.00 -13.20
CA GLN A 211 5.09 10.77 -13.99
C GLN A 211 5.10 9.54 -13.07
N PRO A 212 4.23 8.55 -13.30
CA PRO A 212 4.23 7.31 -12.53
C PRO A 212 5.57 6.55 -12.67
N LYS A 213 6.01 5.94 -11.57
CA LYS A 213 7.19 5.06 -11.55
C LYS A 213 6.73 3.64 -11.26
N GLY A 214 7.14 2.68 -12.10
CA GLY A 214 6.87 1.27 -11.87
C GLY A 214 7.94 0.65 -10.95
N VAL A 215 7.59 0.41 -9.72
CA VAL A 215 8.46 -0.19 -8.69
C VAL A 215 8.47 -1.70 -8.87
N MET A 216 9.64 -2.31 -8.96
CA MET A 216 9.81 -3.75 -9.17
C MET A 216 10.14 -4.47 -7.86
N HIS A 217 9.37 -5.50 -7.55
CA HIS A 217 9.61 -6.40 -6.43
C HIS A 217 9.80 -7.85 -6.88
N THR A 218 10.55 -8.61 -6.08
CA THR A 218 10.72 -10.06 -6.22
C THR A 218 9.92 -10.78 -5.14
N GLN A 219 9.79 -12.11 -5.25
CA GLN A 219 9.20 -12.94 -4.19
C GLN A 219 9.91 -12.68 -2.84
N ASN A 220 11.25 -12.60 -2.85
CA ASN A 220 12.03 -12.42 -1.63
C ASN A 220 11.79 -11.08 -0.95
N THR A 221 11.78 -9.96 -1.70
CA THR A 221 11.53 -8.63 -1.09
C THR A 221 10.13 -8.54 -0.50
N LEU A 222 9.13 -9.13 -1.16
CA LEU A 222 7.75 -9.19 -0.68
C LEU A 222 7.59 -10.14 0.52
N ASN A 223 8.25 -11.30 0.50
CA ASN A 223 8.22 -12.23 1.62
C ASN A 223 8.91 -11.66 2.86
N ALA A 224 10.06 -10.99 2.69
CA ALA A 224 10.75 -10.30 3.78
C ALA A 224 9.83 -9.25 4.44
N ALA A 225 9.07 -8.49 3.63
CA ALA A 225 8.11 -7.51 4.15
C ALA A 225 7.02 -8.17 5.02
N VAL A 226 6.52 -9.34 4.59
CA VAL A 226 5.54 -10.11 5.36
C VAL A 226 6.16 -10.69 6.63
N ASP A 227 7.33 -11.33 6.53
CA ASP A 227 7.98 -12.01 7.66
C ASP A 227 8.33 -11.00 8.77
N CYS A 228 8.92 -9.85 8.40
CA CYS A 228 9.22 -8.76 9.34
C CYS A 228 7.96 -8.15 9.98
N PHE A 229 6.88 -8.00 9.21
CA PHE A 229 5.59 -7.53 9.73
C PHE A 229 5.02 -8.52 10.76
N VAL A 230 5.04 -9.80 10.44
CA VAL A 230 4.54 -10.85 11.34
C VAL A 230 5.29 -10.83 12.66
N GLU A 231 6.62 -10.74 12.62
CA GLU A 231 7.45 -10.67 13.81
C GLU A 231 7.13 -9.44 14.68
N ALA A 232 6.97 -8.28 14.06
CA ALA A 232 6.81 -7.02 14.79
C ALA A 232 5.39 -6.72 15.27
N VAL A 233 4.36 -7.19 14.52
CA VAL A 233 2.95 -6.76 14.71
C VAL A 233 2.07 -7.89 15.25
N CYS A 234 2.29 -9.14 14.79
CA CYS A 234 1.42 -10.25 15.10
C CYS A 234 1.74 -10.93 16.45
N GLU A 235 2.81 -10.52 17.11
CA GLU A 235 3.17 -11.05 18.43
C GLU A 235 2.00 -10.94 19.43
N GLY A 236 1.65 -12.04 20.08
CA GLY A 236 0.59 -12.11 21.07
C GLY A 236 -0.85 -11.95 20.52
N VAL A 237 -1.05 -11.93 19.19
CA VAL A 237 -2.40 -11.85 18.60
C VAL A 237 -3.05 -13.21 18.45
N ALA A 238 -2.33 -14.19 17.91
CA ALA A 238 -2.78 -15.58 17.81
C ALA A 238 -1.61 -16.52 18.09
N SER A 239 -1.92 -17.80 18.34
CA SER A 239 -0.87 -18.80 18.47
C SER A 239 -0.11 -18.98 17.15
N PRO A 240 1.21 -19.17 17.16
CA PRO A 240 1.99 -19.45 15.97
C PRO A 240 1.39 -20.62 15.18
N ILE A 241 1.51 -20.56 13.87
CA ILE A 241 1.07 -21.61 12.97
C ILE A 241 1.82 -22.90 13.31
N GLY A 242 1.10 -23.94 13.73
CA GLY A 242 1.66 -25.25 14.13
C GLY A 242 1.10 -25.82 15.42
N GLU A 243 0.45 -25.03 16.27
CA GLU A 243 -0.14 -25.50 17.55
C GLU A 243 -1.68 -25.55 17.52
N VAL A 244 -2.32 -25.66 16.35
CA VAL A 244 -3.69 -25.16 16.21
C VAL A 244 -4.74 -26.23 15.89
N ASP A 245 -5.65 -26.36 16.84
CA ASP A 245 -7.07 -26.68 16.64
C ASP A 245 -7.95 -25.39 16.52
N GLY A 246 -7.38 -24.23 16.14
CA GLY A 246 -8.06 -22.93 16.10
C GLY A 246 -8.02 -22.23 14.74
N PRO A 247 -8.82 -21.17 14.52
CA PRO A 247 -9.03 -20.53 13.22
C PRO A 247 -7.81 -19.77 12.64
N GLY A 248 -6.69 -19.68 13.35
CA GLY A 248 -5.52 -18.91 12.91
C GLY A 248 -5.76 -17.40 13.00
N TYR A 249 -4.98 -16.61 12.22
CA TYR A 249 -5.15 -15.16 12.15
C TYR A 249 -6.34 -14.78 11.27
N THR A 250 -7.13 -13.81 11.73
CA THR A 250 -8.17 -13.19 10.93
C THR A 250 -7.80 -11.73 10.65
N PHE A 251 -7.60 -11.42 9.37
CA PHE A 251 -7.26 -10.09 8.88
C PHE A 251 -8.49 -9.41 8.28
N HIS A 252 -8.48 -8.07 8.30
CA HIS A 252 -9.39 -7.27 7.50
C HIS A 252 -8.61 -6.31 6.62
N MET A 253 -9.11 -6.10 5.39
CA MET A 253 -8.52 -5.17 4.44
C MET A 253 -9.60 -4.42 3.64
N ALA A 254 -9.63 -3.09 3.83
CA ALA A 254 -10.42 -2.16 3.01
C ALA A 254 -9.56 -1.27 2.12
N SER A 255 -8.26 -1.11 2.44
CA SER A 255 -7.33 -0.45 1.50
C SER A 255 -7.23 -1.27 0.21
N THR A 256 -7.13 -0.57 -0.92
CA THR A 256 -7.07 -1.26 -2.23
C THR A 256 -5.93 -2.29 -2.30
N LEU A 257 -6.24 -3.48 -2.79
CA LEU A 257 -5.25 -4.55 -3.02
C LEU A 257 -4.20 -4.17 -4.08
N ALA A 258 -4.46 -3.14 -4.85
CA ALA A 258 -3.53 -2.57 -5.83
C ALA A 258 -2.58 -1.50 -5.25
N HIS A 259 -2.40 -1.48 -3.93
CA HIS A 259 -1.43 -0.66 -3.21
C HIS A 259 -0.65 -1.56 -2.26
N GLN A 260 0.62 -1.26 -1.95
CA GLN A 260 1.45 -2.15 -1.11
C GLN A 260 0.80 -2.50 0.24
N THR A 261 0.04 -1.59 0.84
CA THR A 261 -0.74 -1.89 2.05
C THR A 261 -1.70 -3.07 1.83
N GLY A 262 -2.57 -2.99 0.82
CA GLY A 262 -3.51 -4.06 0.49
C GLY A 262 -2.82 -5.31 -0.04
N TYR A 263 -1.81 -5.14 -0.90
CA TYR A 263 -1.09 -6.24 -1.52
C TYR A 263 -0.32 -7.09 -0.49
N LEU A 264 0.46 -6.46 0.37
CA LEU A 264 1.24 -7.16 1.39
C LEU A 264 0.36 -7.71 2.52
N PHE A 265 -0.56 -6.89 3.04
CA PHE A 265 -1.25 -7.21 4.30
C PHE A 265 -2.72 -7.67 4.10
N GLY A 266 -3.26 -7.53 2.89
CA GLY A 266 -4.56 -8.09 2.50
C GLY A 266 -4.46 -9.35 1.64
N ILE A 267 -3.32 -9.61 1.00
CA ILE A 267 -3.09 -10.81 0.18
C ILE A 267 -1.98 -11.67 0.79
N ARG A 268 -0.73 -11.16 0.80
CA ARG A 268 0.43 -12.01 1.07
C ARG A 268 0.52 -12.45 2.53
N ALA A 269 0.33 -11.55 3.50
CA ALA A 269 0.43 -11.91 4.91
C ALA A 269 -0.63 -12.95 5.34
N PRO A 270 -1.95 -12.73 5.14
CA PRO A 270 -2.95 -13.73 5.53
C PRO A 270 -2.76 -15.08 4.82
N LEU A 271 -2.47 -15.07 3.51
CA LEU A 271 -2.31 -16.31 2.76
C LEU A 271 -1.00 -17.05 3.10
N THR A 272 0.09 -16.34 3.42
CA THR A 272 1.32 -16.95 3.92
C THR A 272 1.10 -17.62 5.28
N LEU A 273 0.32 -16.98 6.14
CA LEU A 273 0.06 -17.45 7.51
C LEU A 273 -1.04 -18.52 7.61
N GLY A 274 -1.69 -18.91 6.52
CA GLY A 274 -2.83 -19.84 6.56
C GLY A 274 -4.02 -19.26 7.33
N GLY A 275 -4.13 -17.92 7.34
CA GLY A 275 -5.19 -17.20 8.04
C GLY A 275 -6.44 -17.02 7.18
N HIS A 276 -7.37 -16.25 7.72
CA HIS A 276 -8.57 -15.80 7.03
C HIS A 276 -8.45 -14.30 6.75
N VAL A 277 -8.79 -13.85 5.55
CA VAL A 277 -8.90 -12.42 5.24
C VAL A 277 -10.33 -12.06 4.89
N VAL A 278 -10.84 -11.01 5.52
CA VAL A 278 -12.13 -10.38 5.23
C VAL A 278 -11.87 -9.13 4.42
N LEU A 279 -12.35 -9.10 3.19
CA LEU A 279 -12.13 -8.02 2.24
C LEU A 279 -13.38 -7.14 2.16
N GLN A 280 -13.17 -5.84 2.28
CA GLN A 280 -14.20 -4.83 2.05
C GLN A 280 -13.80 -4.00 0.81
N ASP A 281 -14.63 -3.99 -0.22
CA ASP A 281 -14.33 -3.34 -1.50
C ASP A 281 -14.77 -1.87 -1.56
N VAL A 282 -15.72 -1.51 -0.73
CA VAL A 282 -16.16 -0.13 -0.51
C VAL A 282 -16.12 0.12 0.99
N TRP A 283 -15.33 1.10 1.42
CA TRP A 283 -15.21 1.41 2.83
C TRP A 283 -16.52 1.89 3.44
N ASP A 284 -16.96 1.22 4.48
CA ASP A 284 -18.05 1.60 5.38
C ASP A 284 -17.62 1.25 6.81
N PRO A 285 -17.43 2.23 7.70
CA PRO A 285 -16.97 1.98 9.06
C PRO A 285 -17.99 1.23 9.93
N ALA A 286 -19.30 1.38 9.67
CA ALA A 286 -20.32 0.64 10.40
C ALA A 286 -20.32 -0.84 10.00
N GLU A 287 -20.21 -1.13 8.70
CA GLU A 287 -20.02 -2.50 8.20
C GLU A 287 -18.73 -3.12 8.75
N PHE A 288 -17.63 -2.36 8.80
CA PHE A 288 -16.37 -2.87 9.39
C PHE A 288 -16.55 -3.31 10.84
N VAL A 289 -17.28 -2.54 11.65
CA VAL A 289 -17.61 -2.90 13.04
C VAL A 289 -18.44 -4.20 13.09
N ASP A 290 -19.43 -4.38 12.20
CA ASP A 290 -20.19 -5.62 12.07
C ASP A 290 -19.32 -6.82 11.65
N LEU A 291 -18.35 -6.59 10.76
CA LEU A 291 -17.40 -7.61 10.31
C LEU A 291 -16.44 -8.04 11.44
N ILE A 292 -16.00 -7.11 12.33
CA ILE A 292 -15.21 -7.48 13.51
C ILE A 292 -15.98 -8.47 14.38
N GLU A 293 -17.25 -8.21 14.67
CA GLU A 293 -18.08 -9.08 15.50
C GLU A 293 -18.35 -10.43 14.86
N SER A 294 -18.72 -10.43 13.56
CA SER A 294 -19.14 -11.64 12.86
C SER A 294 -17.99 -12.58 12.50
N HIS A 295 -16.82 -12.02 12.14
CA HIS A 295 -15.66 -12.78 11.68
C HIS A 295 -14.53 -12.84 12.71
N GLN A 296 -14.70 -12.21 13.89
CA GLN A 296 -13.68 -12.16 14.94
C GLN A 296 -12.34 -11.63 14.41
N ILE A 297 -12.39 -10.51 13.67
CA ILE A 297 -11.22 -9.86 13.09
C ILE A 297 -10.23 -9.50 14.20
N GLN A 298 -8.95 -9.82 13.99
CA GLN A 298 -7.88 -9.59 14.95
C GLN A 298 -6.93 -8.46 14.52
N ILE A 299 -6.65 -8.38 13.24
CA ILE A 299 -5.68 -7.43 12.67
C ILE A 299 -6.35 -6.70 11.50
N SER A 300 -6.21 -5.40 11.49
CA SER A 300 -6.58 -4.56 10.35
C SER A 300 -5.51 -3.52 10.08
N MET A 301 -5.49 -3.00 8.86
CA MET A 301 -4.55 -1.97 8.44
C MET A 301 -5.23 -0.95 7.54
N GLY A 302 -4.89 0.31 7.75
CA GLY A 302 -5.43 1.41 6.94
C GLY A 302 -4.70 2.72 7.19
N ALA A 303 -5.13 3.77 6.51
CA ALA A 303 -4.65 5.13 6.77
C ALA A 303 -5.46 5.77 7.92
N THR A 304 -4.97 6.89 8.43
CA THR A 304 -5.60 7.66 9.53
C THR A 304 -7.09 7.93 9.33
N PRO A 305 -7.61 8.26 8.12
CA PRO A 305 -9.04 8.44 7.93
C PRO A 305 -9.89 7.22 8.30
N PHE A 306 -9.41 6.00 8.02
CA PHE A 306 -10.13 4.78 8.40
C PHE A 306 -10.31 4.68 9.93
N LEU A 307 -9.27 5.00 10.69
CA LEU A 307 -9.35 5.02 12.16
C LEU A 307 -10.31 6.09 12.66
N ALA A 308 -10.23 7.29 12.11
CA ALA A 308 -11.11 8.40 12.48
C ALA A 308 -12.58 8.09 12.16
N ASP A 309 -12.86 7.47 11.02
CA ASP A 309 -14.21 7.05 10.64
C ASP A 309 -14.78 6.00 11.61
N VAL A 310 -13.95 5.02 12.02
CA VAL A 310 -14.34 4.00 13.00
C VAL A 310 -14.67 4.63 14.36
N LEU A 311 -13.85 5.57 14.83
CA LEU A 311 -14.12 6.34 16.05
C LEU A 311 -15.41 7.17 15.95
N GLY A 312 -15.82 7.55 14.74
CA GLY A 312 -17.08 8.23 14.46
C GLY A 312 -18.33 7.35 14.47
N VAL A 313 -18.19 6.02 14.54
CA VAL A 313 -19.34 5.10 14.57
C VAL A 313 -20.13 5.28 15.87
N PRO A 314 -21.46 5.54 15.81
CA PRO A 314 -22.25 5.73 17.01
C PRO A 314 -22.22 4.52 17.94
N GLN A 315 -22.09 4.78 19.25
CA GLN A 315 -22.11 3.74 20.30
C GLN A 315 -21.06 2.64 20.12
N ILE A 316 -19.90 2.97 19.57
CA ILE A 316 -18.83 1.99 19.28
C ILE A 316 -18.38 1.26 20.56
N GLU A 317 -18.44 1.92 21.73
CA GLU A 317 -18.07 1.37 23.03
C GLU A 317 -19.03 0.24 23.49
N GLU A 318 -20.25 0.18 22.93
CA GLU A 318 -21.25 -0.84 23.23
C GLU A 318 -21.07 -2.10 22.36
N ARG A 319 -20.20 -2.04 21.35
CA ARG A 319 -19.95 -3.13 20.40
C ARG A 319 -18.93 -4.14 20.94
N ASN A 320 -19.08 -5.40 20.55
CA ASN A 320 -18.15 -6.46 20.97
C ASN A 320 -16.92 -6.53 20.04
N LEU A 321 -15.98 -5.64 20.25
CA LEU A 321 -14.75 -5.54 19.45
C LEU A 321 -13.56 -6.28 20.09
N ALA A 322 -13.77 -7.12 21.10
CA ALA A 322 -12.71 -7.74 21.89
C ALA A 322 -11.72 -8.62 21.09
N SER A 323 -12.12 -9.11 19.91
CA SER A 323 -11.24 -9.83 18.99
C SER A 323 -10.21 -8.92 18.31
N TRP A 324 -10.55 -7.64 18.07
CA TRP A 324 -9.70 -6.70 17.35
C TRP A 324 -8.51 -6.27 18.21
N LYS A 325 -7.32 -6.76 17.88
CA LYS A 325 -6.10 -6.59 18.68
C LYS A 325 -5.16 -5.54 18.15
N ARG A 326 -5.09 -5.38 16.82
CA ARG A 326 -4.15 -4.48 16.15
C ARG A 326 -4.83 -3.68 15.04
N PHE A 327 -4.55 -2.39 15.04
CA PHE A 327 -4.78 -1.52 13.88
C PHE A 327 -3.43 -0.91 13.48
N VAL A 328 -2.88 -1.32 12.34
CA VAL A 328 -1.66 -0.70 11.81
C VAL A 328 -2.06 0.52 10.98
N CYS A 329 -1.62 1.69 11.42
CA CYS A 329 -1.96 2.95 10.80
C CYS A 329 -0.75 3.48 10.03
N ALA A 330 -0.82 3.47 8.70
CA ALA A 330 0.27 3.90 7.85
C ALA A 330 -0.24 4.73 6.66
N GLY A 331 0.68 5.49 6.05
CA GLY A 331 0.38 6.30 4.88
C GLY A 331 0.13 7.79 5.18
N ALA A 332 -0.23 8.13 6.41
CA ALA A 332 -0.28 9.47 6.96
C ALA A 332 0.04 9.41 8.45
N ALA A 333 0.58 10.48 9.02
CA ALA A 333 0.80 10.53 10.47
C ALA A 333 -0.53 10.46 11.23
N VAL A 334 -0.52 9.79 12.37
CA VAL A 334 -1.68 9.71 13.26
C VAL A 334 -1.63 10.90 14.21
N PRO A 335 -2.62 11.81 14.20
CA PRO A 335 -2.68 12.91 15.16
C PRO A 335 -2.81 12.38 16.59
N GLU A 336 -2.13 13.03 17.54
CA GLU A 336 -2.19 12.67 18.95
C GLU A 336 -3.61 12.53 19.51
N PRO A 337 -4.55 13.48 19.25
CA PRO A 337 -5.92 13.33 19.73
C PRO A 337 -6.67 12.10 19.21
N VAL A 338 -6.38 11.68 17.96
CA VAL A 338 -6.98 10.47 17.36
C VAL A 338 -6.43 9.21 18.03
N LEU A 339 -5.13 9.21 18.36
CA LEU A 339 -4.49 8.09 19.02
C LEU A 339 -4.94 7.96 20.49
N GLU A 340 -5.11 9.10 21.19
CA GLU A 340 -5.66 9.14 22.55
C GLU A 340 -7.12 8.63 22.59
N ASP A 341 -7.97 9.13 21.68
CA ASP A 341 -9.37 8.70 21.57
C ASP A 341 -9.48 7.20 21.23
N ALA A 342 -8.60 6.70 20.36
CA ALA A 342 -8.55 5.27 20.05
C ALA A 342 -8.13 4.42 21.26
N ASP A 343 -7.15 4.85 22.04
CA ASP A 343 -6.71 4.13 23.25
C ASP A 343 -7.79 4.10 24.34
N GLU A 344 -8.60 5.15 24.44
CA GLU A 344 -9.70 5.22 25.40
C GLU A 344 -10.89 4.35 25.00
N ARG A 345 -11.21 4.29 23.69
CA ARG A 345 -12.51 3.77 23.21
C ARG A 345 -12.42 2.43 22.48
N LEU A 346 -11.25 2.07 21.96
CA LEU A 346 -11.08 0.83 21.19
C LEU A 346 -10.25 -0.21 21.94
N PRO A 347 -10.54 -1.52 21.78
CA PRO A 347 -9.76 -2.56 22.45
C PRO A 347 -8.43 -2.87 21.72
N CYS A 348 -8.24 -2.36 20.53
CA CYS A 348 -7.04 -2.62 19.73
C CYS A 348 -5.92 -1.62 20.06
N VAL A 349 -4.67 -2.07 19.89
CA VAL A 349 -3.52 -1.18 19.92
C VAL A 349 -3.30 -0.62 18.53
N VAL A 350 -3.35 0.71 18.40
CA VAL A 350 -3.01 1.42 17.16
C VAL A 350 -1.50 1.51 17.05
N LEU A 351 -0.95 1.04 15.92
CA LEU A 351 0.47 0.99 15.62
C LEU A 351 0.79 1.90 14.44
N PRO A 352 1.20 3.14 14.67
CA PRO A 352 1.65 4.01 13.59
C PRO A 352 2.89 3.45 12.90
N GLY A 353 2.97 3.65 11.58
CA GLY A 353 4.11 3.20 10.81
C GLY A 353 4.32 3.98 9.53
N TRP A 354 5.52 3.90 9.01
CA TRP A 354 5.91 4.55 7.77
C TRP A 354 6.40 3.52 6.74
N GLY A 355 6.08 3.81 5.50
CA GLY A 355 6.51 3.02 4.37
C GLY A 355 6.15 3.66 3.04
N MET A 356 6.65 3.06 1.98
CA MET A 356 6.42 3.49 0.60
C MET A 356 6.40 2.27 -0.33
N THR A 357 6.01 2.45 -1.58
CA THR A 357 5.93 1.33 -2.51
C THR A 357 7.27 0.61 -2.67
N GLU A 358 8.37 1.34 -2.59
CA GLU A 358 9.74 0.84 -2.74
C GLU A 358 10.22 -0.05 -1.56
N CYS A 359 9.52 -0.04 -0.42
CA CYS A 359 9.94 -0.83 0.76
C CYS A 359 8.77 -1.43 1.56
N GLY A 360 7.52 -1.30 1.10
CA GLY A 360 6.37 -1.70 1.90
C GLY A 360 6.28 -0.90 3.21
N LEU A 361 5.94 -1.55 4.32
CA LEU A 361 6.00 -0.97 5.67
C LEU A 361 7.41 -1.20 6.22
N LEU A 362 8.19 -0.15 6.40
CA LEU A 362 9.59 -0.26 6.85
C LEU A 362 9.77 0.04 8.34
N THR A 363 9.00 0.98 8.88
CA THR A 363 8.98 1.25 10.33
C THR A 363 7.57 1.10 10.86
N VAL A 364 7.43 0.65 12.11
CA VAL A 364 6.15 0.53 12.80
C VAL A 364 6.36 0.56 14.32
N GLY A 365 5.36 1.08 15.05
CA GLY A 365 5.28 0.96 16.49
C GLY A 365 5.22 -0.50 16.94
N ARG A 366 5.52 -0.78 18.20
CA ARG A 366 5.43 -2.12 18.78
C ARG A 366 4.23 -2.23 19.71
N PRO A 367 3.62 -3.41 19.85
CA PRO A 367 2.47 -3.60 20.75
C PRO A 367 2.73 -3.20 22.20
N SER A 368 3.97 -3.23 22.63
CA SER A 368 4.42 -2.86 23.99
C SER A 368 4.74 -1.37 24.15
N ASP A 369 4.68 -0.57 23.06
CA ASP A 369 5.02 0.84 23.10
C ASP A 369 4.00 1.64 23.92
N THR A 370 4.51 2.59 24.70
CA THR A 370 3.67 3.59 25.39
C THR A 370 3.03 4.55 24.37
N LEU A 371 2.02 5.29 24.79
CA LEU A 371 1.40 6.32 23.96
C LEU A 371 2.45 7.28 23.37
N THR A 372 3.36 7.77 24.20
CA THR A 372 4.43 8.69 23.74
C THR A 372 5.30 8.09 22.64
N MET A 373 5.64 6.80 22.73
CA MET A 373 6.41 6.11 21.68
C MET A 373 5.58 5.94 20.39
N ARG A 374 4.28 5.75 20.51
CA ARG A 374 3.36 5.64 19.36
C ARG A 374 3.00 6.98 18.71
N LEU A 375 3.43 8.12 19.30
CA LEU A 375 3.39 9.43 18.63
C LEU A 375 4.51 9.61 17.58
N THR A 376 5.28 8.55 17.30
CA THR A 376 6.28 8.47 16.24
C THR A 376 5.77 7.56 15.11
N ASP A 377 6.48 7.52 13.99
CA ASP A 377 6.22 6.58 12.89
C ASP A 377 6.93 5.22 13.11
N GLY A 378 7.27 4.93 14.36
CA GLY A 378 7.83 3.66 14.81
C GLY A 378 9.31 3.48 14.54
N ARG A 379 9.77 2.25 14.76
CA ARG A 379 11.16 1.80 14.60
C ARG A 379 11.29 0.87 13.40
N PRO A 380 12.49 0.74 12.79
CA PRO A 380 12.72 -0.18 11.70
C PRO A 380 12.26 -1.60 12.01
N LEU A 381 11.72 -2.27 11.01
CA LEU A 381 11.44 -3.70 11.06
C LEU A 381 12.75 -4.50 11.11
N PRO A 382 12.76 -5.72 11.68
CA PRO A 382 13.95 -6.56 11.75
C PRO A 382 14.66 -6.70 10.39
N GLY A 383 15.99 -6.78 10.39
CA GLY A 383 16.80 -6.87 9.17
C GLY A 383 16.83 -5.60 8.29
N ASN A 384 16.32 -4.49 8.79
CA ASN A 384 16.25 -3.23 8.06
C ASN A 384 16.75 -2.08 8.90
N ASP A 385 17.35 -1.08 8.25
CA ASP A 385 17.89 0.11 8.88
C ASP A 385 17.28 1.37 8.27
N VAL A 386 17.15 2.41 9.09
CA VAL A 386 16.90 3.78 8.65
C VAL A 386 17.97 4.71 9.23
N ARG A 387 18.23 5.80 8.54
CA ARG A 387 19.03 6.90 9.07
C ARG A 387 18.49 8.23 8.59
N VAL A 388 18.67 9.26 9.38
CA VAL A 388 18.47 10.66 8.99
C VAL A 388 19.83 11.25 8.71
N ILE A 389 19.99 11.98 7.62
CA ILE A 389 21.24 12.67 7.27
C ILE A 389 21.02 14.18 7.23
N ASP A 390 21.99 14.93 7.76
CA ASP A 390 21.98 16.38 7.76
C ASP A 390 22.41 16.98 6.39
N GLU A 391 22.46 18.30 6.30
CA GLU A 391 22.90 19.02 5.10
C GLU A 391 24.35 18.70 4.69
N GLN A 392 25.18 18.26 5.62
CA GLN A 392 26.56 17.83 5.39
C GLN A 392 26.67 16.34 5.05
N ARG A 393 25.53 15.65 4.83
CA ARG A 393 25.42 14.22 4.52
C ARG A 393 25.95 13.31 5.65
N GLN A 394 25.87 13.79 6.91
CA GLN A 394 26.27 13.00 8.08
C GLN A 394 25.03 12.48 8.82
N PRO A 395 25.10 11.27 9.42
CA PRO A 395 24.02 10.76 10.26
C PRO A 395 23.72 11.72 11.42
N ALA A 396 22.42 11.99 11.63
CA ALA A 396 21.93 12.94 12.62
C ALA A 396 20.85 12.31 13.50
N VAL A 397 20.83 12.67 14.79
CA VAL A 397 19.80 12.26 15.76
C VAL A 397 19.28 13.53 16.45
N GLY A 398 17.97 13.61 16.66
CA GLY A 398 17.32 14.75 17.30
C GLY A 398 17.19 16.01 16.43
N ILE A 399 17.67 15.97 15.18
CA ILE A 399 17.52 17.07 14.21
C ILE A 399 16.89 16.56 12.93
N GLU A 400 16.19 17.44 12.23
CA GLU A 400 15.55 17.11 10.97
C GLU A 400 16.57 16.96 9.83
N GLY A 401 16.36 15.95 8.98
CA GLY A 401 17.18 15.72 7.81
C GLY A 401 16.52 14.81 6.78
N ASP A 402 17.24 14.44 5.72
CA ASP A 402 16.75 13.51 4.71
C ASP A 402 16.76 12.08 5.23
N LEU A 403 15.63 11.38 5.04
CA LEU A 403 15.48 10.00 5.47
C LEU A 403 16.04 9.05 4.41
N GLN A 404 16.92 8.16 4.84
CA GLN A 404 17.45 7.06 4.03
C GLN A 404 17.14 5.72 4.69
N CYS A 405 17.00 4.68 3.87
CA CYS A 405 16.78 3.32 4.38
C CYS A 405 17.58 2.27 3.59
N ARG A 406 17.79 1.11 4.22
CA ARG A 406 18.38 -0.08 3.59
C ARG A 406 17.85 -1.36 4.26
N GLY A 407 17.92 -2.48 3.56
CA GLY A 407 17.55 -3.79 4.10
C GLY A 407 16.92 -4.72 3.09
N SER A 408 16.30 -5.77 3.61
CA SER A 408 15.74 -6.89 2.83
C SER A 408 14.43 -6.56 2.10
N LEU A 409 13.72 -5.52 2.55
CA LEU A 409 12.41 -5.13 2.01
C LEU A 409 12.50 -4.31 0.72
N LEU A 410 13.67 -3.74 0.43
CA LEU A 410 13.80 -2.75 -0.62
C LEU A 410 13.64 -3.35 -2.01
N PHE A 411 12.90 -2.63 -2.82
CA PHE A 411 12.65 -2.92 -4.23
C PHE A 411 13.93 -3.19 -5.04
N THR A 412 13.78 -3.73 -6.22
CA THR A 412 14.92 -4.13 -7.06
C THR A 412 15.20 -3.17 -8.20
N GLY A 413 14.44 -2.09 -8.31
CA GLY A 413 14.61 -1.04 -9.30
C GLY A 413 13.28 -0.54 -9.87
N TYR A 414 13.37 0.48 -10.75
CA TYR A 414 12.22 1.00 -11.48
C TYR A 414 12.19 0.42 -12.90
N VAL A 415 11.00 -0.01 -13.35
CA VAL A 415 10.81 -0.54 -14.70
C VAL A 415 11.23 0.51 -15.73
N GLN A 416 12.06 0.10 -16.71
CA GLN A 416 12.64 0.98 -17.74
C GLN A 416 13.38 2.22 -17.19
N GLY A 417 13.73 2.20 -15.91
CA GLY A 417 14.25 3.36 -15.17
C GLY A 417 15.63 3.14 -14.55
N ARG A 418 16.59 2.51 -15.25
CA ARG A 418 17.92 2.21 -14.70
C ARG A 418 18.63 3.45 -14.14
N GLY A 419 18.71 4.51 -14.90
CA GLY A 419 19.35 5.76 -14.43
C GLY A 419 18.62 6.39 -13.24
N LEU A 420 17.29 6.29 -13.20
CA LEU A 420 16.50 6.73 -12.05
C LEU A 420 16.77 5.85 -10.83
N THR A 421 16.86 4.54 -11.04
CA THR A 421 17.20 3.58 -9.98
C THR A 421 18.57 3.91 -9.38
N GLU A 422 19.59 4.02 -10.23
CA GLU A 422 20.97 4.33 -9.79
C GLU A 422 21.04 5.68 -9.06
N ALA A 423 20.32 6.70 -9.53
CA ALA A 423 20.27 8.03 -8.91
C ALA A 423 19.51 8.08 -7.57
N SER A 424 18.77 7.04 -7.23
CA SER A 424 18.01 6.94 -5.97
C SER A 424 18.80 6.32 -4.82
N TRP A 425 20.08 6.00 -5.05
CA TRP A 425 20.92 5.34 -4.03
C TRP A 425 22.17 6.17 -3.70
N ASP A 426 22.50 6.21 -2.41
CA ASP A 426 23.75 6.72 -1.87
C ASP A 426 24.54 5.55 -1.26
N GLY A 427 25.40 4.94 -2.06
CA GLY A 427 26.03 3.67 -1.70
C GLY A 427 25.00 2.56 -1.52
N SER A 428 24.88 2.00 -0.32
CA SER A 428 23.90 0.98 0.05
C SER A 428 22.58 1.54 0.61
N TRP A 429 22.41 2.85 0.66
CA TRP A 429 21.26 3.54 1.23
C TRP A 429 20.35 4.08 0.14
N PHE A 430 19.06 3.78 0.25
CA PHE A 430 18.03 4.31 -0.63
C PHE A 430 17.54 5.68 -0.14
N GLU A 431 17.51 6.66 -1.04
CA GLU A 431 16.99 8.01 -0.81
C GLU A 431 15.46 8.00 -0.89
N THR A 432 14.79 8.10 0.24
CA THR A 432 13.32 8.00 0.28
C THR A 432 12.62 9.22 -0.29
N GLY A 433 13.28 10.39 -0.24
CA GLY A 433 12.70 11.68 -0.55
C GLY A 433 11.76 12.21 0.53
N ASP A 434 11.64 11.52 1.66
CA ASP A 434 10.97 11.99 2.87
C ASP A 434 12.01 12.61 3.83
N ARG A 435 11.54 13.54 4.68
CA ARG A 435 12.32 14.13 5.77
C ARG A 435 11.82 13.60 7.10
N ALA A 436 12.73 13.44 8.03
CA ALA A 436 12.39 12.91 9.36
C ALA A 436 13.32 13.46 10.45
N VAL A 437 12.89 13.28 11.68
CA VAL A 437 13.75 13.34 12.88
C VAL A 437 13.89 11.91 13.41
N MET A 438 15.11 11.47 13.67
CA MET A 438 15.39 10.22 14.38
C MET A 438 15.58 10.50 15.86
N ASN A 439 14.92 9.70 16.70
CA ASN A 439 15.06 9.77 18.16
C ASN A 439 16.18 8.86 18.66
N ASP A 440 16.60 9.05 19.93
CA ASP A 440 17.65 8.24 20.57
C ASP A 440 17.30 6.74 20.67
N ASP A 441 16.01 6.38 20.69
CA ASP A 441 15.53 4.99 20.73
C ASP A 441 15.44 4.34 19.35
N GLY A 442 15.87 5.05 18.29
CA GLY A 442 15.82 4.61 16.89
C GLY A 442 14.45 4.74 16.22
N SER A 443 13.44 5.28 16.91
CA SER A 443 12.18 5.64 16.27
C SER A 443 12.36 6.86 15.38
N ILE A 444 11.50 6.99 14.35
CA ILE A 444 11.50 8.15 13.46
C ILE A 444 10.17 8.90 13.56
N ARG A 445 10.22 10.20 13.28
CA ARG A 445 9.05 11.02 13.05
C ARG A 445 9.18 11.69 11.69
N ILE A 446 8.28 11.37 10.78
CA ILE A 446 8.23 12.00 9.46
C ILE A 446 7.78 13.45 9.60
N THR A 447 8.56 14.37 9.05
CA THR A 447 8.31 15.82 9.11
C THR A 447 7.82 16.38 7.77
N GLY A 448 7.97 15.64 6.67
CA GLY A 448 7.49 16.05 5.36
C GLY A 448 8.22 15.35 4.22
N ARG A 449 8.14 15.98 3.06
CA ARG A 449 8.89 15.54 1.86
C ARG A 449 9.87 16.60 1.43
N SER A 450 11.04 16.20 0.99
CA SER A 450 12.08 17.11 0.50
C SER A 450 11.60 18.01 -0.66
N LYS A 451 10.61 17.55 -1.43
CA LYS A 451 10.01 18.29 -2.55
C LYS A 451 8.80 19.17 -2.16
N ASP A 452 8.25 18.96 -0.98
CA ASP A 452 7.11 19.74 -0.45
C ASP A 452 7.57 20.82 0.54
N ILE A 453 8.88 21.00 0.69
CA ILE A 453 9.46 22.07 1.52
C ILE A 453 9.03 23.40 0.91
N ILE A 454 8.50 24.28 1.76
CA ILE A 454 8.22 25.68 1.42
C ILE A 454 9.40 26.49 1.93
N ILE A 455 10.11 27.14 1.02
CA ILE A 455 11.26 28.00 1.38
C ILE A 455 10.80 29.45 1.39
N ARG A 456 10.52 29.96 2.59
CA ARG A 456 10.05 31.32 2.78
C ARG A 456 11.19 32.25 3.24
N GLY A 457 11.63 33.10 2.32
CA GLY A 457 12.71 34.05 2.65
C GLY A 457 14.03 33.40 3.07
N GLY A 458 14.29 32.18 2.59
CA GLY A 458 15.49 31.40 2.94
C GLY A 458 15.32 30.44 4.15
N GLU A 459 14.14 30.43 4.78
CA GLU A 459 13.82 29.52 5.89
C GLU A 459 12.83 28.43 5.45
N ASN A 460 13.04 27.22 5.93
CA ASN A 460 12.13 26.10 5.70
C ASN A 460 10.92 26.19 6.63
N ILE A 461 9.72 26.13 6.06
CA ILE A 461 8.46 26.08 6.80
C ILE A 461 8.19 24.64 7.27
N PRO A 462 7.94 24.40 8.56
CA PRO A 462 7.61 23.08 9.09
C PRO A 462 6.14 22.70 8.75
N VAL A 463 5.92 22.39 7.47
CA VAL A 463 4.58 22.16 6.89
C VAL A 463 3.77 21.16 7.70
N LYS A 464 4.37 20.05 8.07
CA LYS A 464 3.70 18.97 8.82
C LYS A 464 3.25 19.42 10.21
N GLU A 465 4.11 20.15 10.92
CA GLU A 465 3.79 20.66 12.25
C GLU A 465 2.59 21.64 12.20
N ILE A 466 2.55 22.51 11.18
CA ILE A 466 1.42 23.42 10.98
C ILE A 466 0.13 22.65 10.71
N GLU A 467 0.18 21.65 9.83
CA GLU A 467 -0.98 20.80 9.51
C GLU A 467 -1.50 20.08 10.76
N ASP A 468 -0.59 19.49 11.55
CA ASP A 468 -0.95 18.79 12.80
C ASP A 468 -1.57 19.72 13.84
N LEU A 469 -1.09 20.95 13.94
CA LEU A 469 -1.70 21.95 14.82
C LEU A 469 -3.07 22.40 14.30
N LEU A 470 -3.20 22.66 13.00
CA LEU A 470 -4.47 23.09 12.42
C LEU A 470 -5.56 22.01 12.55
N LEU A 471 -5.23 20.73 12.55
CA LEU A 471 -6.19 19.64 12.81
C LEU A 471 -6.77 19.66 14.24
N ARG A 472 -6.15 20.38 15.19
CA ARG A 472 -6.68 20.60 16.55
C ARG A 472 -7.62 21.81 16.62
N HIS A 473 -7.73 22.58 15.56
CA HIS A 473 -8.63 23.74 15.53
C HIS A 473 -10.10 23.29 15.41
N PRO A 474 -11.05 23.80 16.24
CA PRO A 474 -12.43 23.30 16.27
C PRO A 474 -13.21 23.37 14.96
N GLN A 475 -12.81 24.25 14.05
CA GLN A 475 -13.46 24.45 12.76
C GLN A 475 -12.73 23.74 11.61
N VAL A 476 -11.69 22.95 11.87
CA VAL A 476 -10.87 22.30 10.85
C VAL A 476 -11.06 20.78 10.94
N MET A 477 -11.59 20.17 9.88
CA MET A 477 -11.69 18.73 9.72
C MET A 477 -10.47 18.17 8.96
N GLY A 478 -9.87 18.98 8.08
CA GLY A 478 -8.67 18.63 7.34
C GLY A 478 -7.86 19.86 6.94
N ALA A 479 -6.55 19.74 6.93
CA ALA A 479 -5.63 20.81 6.53
C ALA A 479 -4.51 20.28 5.62
N ALA A 480 -4.13 21.08 4.62
CA ALA A 480 -2.95 20.86 3.81
C ALA A 480 -2.27 22.20 3.53
N ILE A 481 -0.98 22.30 3.85
CA ILE A 481 -0.19 23.50 3.56
C ILE A 481 0.61 23.27 2.29
N VAL A 482 0.51 24.19 1.34
CA VAL A 482 1.27 24.18 0.08
C VAL A 482 1.96 25.51 -0.17
N GLY A 483 3.12 25.45 -0.80
CA GLY A 483 3.84 26.64 -1.21
C GLY A 483 3.10 27.39 -2.34
N LYS A 484 2.85 28.66 -2.10
CA LYS A 484 2.34 29.63 -3.09
C LYS A 484 3.48 30.55 -3.47
N PRO A 485 3.76 30.77 -4.78
CA PRO A 485 4.81 31.69 -5.22
C PRO A 485 4.58 33.11 -4.67
N ASP A 486 5.66 33.73 -4.18
CA ASP A 486 5.68 35.12 -3.70
C ASP A 486 6.89 35.86 -4.27
N GLU A 487 6.69 37.07 -4.80
CA GLU A 487 7.78 37.84 -5.45
C GLU A 487 8.90 38.25 -4.51
N ARG A 488 8.61 38.43 -3.22
CA ARG A 488 9.57 38.89 -2.22
C ARG A 488 10.22 37.77 -1.43
N LEU A 489 9.47 36.76 -1.09
CA LEU A 489 9.89 35.68 -0.18
C LEU A 489 10.20 34.36 -0.89
N GLY A 490 10.00 34.31 -2.21
CA GLY A 490 10.08 33.10 -3.02
C GLY A 490 8.82 32.27 -2.93
N GLU A 491 8.51 31.77 -1.75
CA GLU A 491 7.26 31.07 -1.46
C GLU A 491 6.67 31.53 -0.11
N ILE A 492 5.35 31.42 0.01
CA ILE A 492 4.59 31.58 1.26
C ILE A 492 3.72 30.34 1.50
N GLY A 493 3.38 30.06 2.75
CA GLY A 493 2.46 29.00 3.11
C GLY A 493 1.01 29.39 2.81
N CYS A 494 0.30 28.58 2.02
CA CYS A 494 -1.15 28.68 1.85
C CYS A 494 -1.83 27.47 2.49
N ALA A 495 -2.79 27.73 3.39
CA ALA A 495 -3.57 26.70 4.06
C ALA A 495 -4.80 26.33 3.24
N PHE A 496 -4.85 25.11 2.71
CA PHE A 496 -6.08 24.50 2.21
C PHE A 496 -6.79 23.83 3.37
N VAL A 497 -8.04 24.23 3.63
CA VAL A 497 -8.80 23.79 4.81
C VAL A 497 -10.12 23.16 4.40
N LEU A 498 -10.37 21.96 4.87
CA LEU A 498 -11.66 21.29 4.86
C LEU A 498 -12.35 21.62 6.20
N PRO A 499 -13.45 22.41 6.22
CA PRO A 499 -14.03 22.87 7.46
C PRO A 499 -14.90 21.82 8.15
N SER A 500 -14.94 21.86 9.49
CA SER A 500 -15.89 21.13 10.32
C SER A 500 -17.06 22.07 10.67
N GLY A 501 -17.98 22.28 9.73
CA GLY A 501 -19.09 23.23 9.88
C GLY A 501 -18.77 24.60 9.28
N ASN A 502 -18.87 25.71 10.07
CA ASN A 502 -18.56 27.04 9.55
C ASN A 502 -17.06 27.16 9.20
N PRO A 503 -16.71 27.63 7.99
CA PRO A 503 -15.31 27.77 7.62
C PRO A 503 -14.55 28.73 8.56
N PRO A 504 -13.31 28.41 8.96
CA PRO A 504 -12.45 29.34 9.68
C PRO A 504 -11.98 30.47 8.76
N THR A 505 -11.60 31.60 9.35
CA THR A 505 -10.88 32.65 8.64
C THR A 505 -9.37 32.50 8.82
N LEU A 506 -8.59 33.14 7.96
CA LEU A 506 -7.12 33.15 8.11
C LEU A 506 -6.71 33.69 9.48
N ASP A 507 -7.36 34.80 9.94
CA ASP A 507 -7.07 35.40 11.23
C ASP A 507 -7.34 34.41 12.38
N SER A 508 -8.45 33.64 12.33
CA SER A 508 -8.75 32.64 13.36
C SER A 508 -7.71 31.50 13.41
N LEU A 509 -7.20 31.08 12.25
CA LEU A 509 -6.11 30.09 12.19
C LEU A 509 -4.80 30.64 12.76
N ILE A 510 -4.47 31.90 12.43
CA ILE A 510 -3.29 32.58 12.95
C ILE A 510 -3.38 32.75 14.48
N GLU A 511 -4.50 33.25 15.00
CA GLU A 511 -4.72 33.37 16.45
C GLU A 511 -4.58 32.03 17.17
N PHE A 512 -5.07 30.95 16.55
CA PHE A 512 -4.94 29.62 17.09
C PHE A 512 -3.45 29.16 17.10
N LEU A 513 -2.72 29.30 15.99
CA LEU A 513 -1.32 28.91 15.88
C LEU A 513 -0.44 29.73 16.84
N GLU A 514 -0.72 31.02 17.02
CA GLU A 514 -0.06 31.88 18.01
C GLU A 514 -0.30 31.36 19.43
N ALA A 515 -1.54 30.99 19.76
CA ALA A 515 -1.89 30.42 21.06
C ALA A 515 -1.20 29.07 21.33
N GLN A 516 -0.86 28.31 20.28
CA GLN A 516 -0.07 27.07 20.37
C GLN A 516 1.44 27.33 20.41
N GLY A 517 1.89 28.60 20.41
CA GLY A 517 3.30 28.99 20.48
C GLY A 517 4.06 28.87 19.16
N MET A 518 3.37 28.72 18.05
CA MET A 518 4.02 28.62 16.73
C MET A 518 4.67 29.94 16.32
N THR A 519 5.90 29.85 15.83
CA THR A 519 6.67 31.00 15.35
C THR A 519 5.96 31.69 14.18
N ARG A 520 5.85 33.02 14.23
CA ARG A 520 5.13 33.84 13.26
C ARG A 520 5.57 33.63 11.79
N GLN A 521 6.86 33.36 11.55
CA GLN A 521 7.37 33.09 10.20
C GLN A 521 6.77 31.86 9.54
N PHE A 522 6.22 30.95 10.32
CA PHE A 522 5.65 29.67 9.86
C PHE A 522 4.13 29.74 9.64
N TRP A 523 3.49 30.82 10.04
CA TRP A 523 2.04 30.97 9.85
C TRP A 523 1.69 31.02 8.38
N PRO A 524 0.58 30.38 7.96
CA PRO A 524 0.08 30.53 6.60
C PRO A 524 -0.30 31.99 6.35
N GLU A 525 0.00 32.47 5.14
CA GLU A 525 -0.32 33.85 4.72
C GLU A 525 -1.53 33.90 3.80
N ASP A 526 -2.08 32.73 3.43
CA ASP A 526 -3.28 32.62 2.62
C ASP A 526 -4.09 31.40 3.05
N ILE A 527 -5.41 31.41 2.75
CA ILE A 527 -6.35 30.32 3.05
C ILE A 527 -7.24 30.04 1.85
N VAL A 528 -7.44 28.76 1.55
CA VAL A 528 -8.39 28.27 0.57
C VAL A 528 -9.31 27.25 1.25
N ILE A 529 -10.60 27.54 1.27
CA ILE A 529 -11.60 26.59 1.77
C ILE A 529 -11.95 25.61 0.66
N VAL A 530 -11.87 24.33 0.98
CA VAL A 530 -12.19 23.24 0.04
C VAL A 530 -13.36 22.42 0.58
N GLU A 531 -14.16 21.85 -0.32
CA GLU A 531 -15.23 20.91 0.02
C GLU A 531 -14.70 19.50 0.16
N GLU A 532 -13.59 19.18 -0.55
CA GLU A 532 -12.89 17.91 -0.51
C GLU A 532 -11.42 18.10 -0.91
N PHE A 533 -10.54 17.19 -0.45
CA PHE A 533 -9.17 17.13 -0.92
C PHE A 533 -9.03 16.17 -2.12
N PRO A 534 -8.18 16.52 -3.11
CA PRO A 534 -7.75 15.54 -4.10
C PRO A 534 -6.90 14.46 -3.42
N MET A 535 -7.42 13.23 -3.34
CA MET A 535 -6.79 12.12 -2.64
C MET A 535 -6.16 11.10 -3.60
N THR A 536 -5.14 10.41 -3.11
CA THR A 536 -4.65 9.18 -3.75
C THR A 536 -5.59 8.00 -3.41
N PRO A 537 -5.50 6.86 -4.12
CA PRO A 537 -6.23 5.64 -3.76
C PRO A 537 -5.98 5.16 -2.33
N SER A 538 -4.83 5.50 -1.76
CA SER A 538 -4.42 5.16 -0.40
C SER A 538 -4.81 6.20 0.65
N GLY A 539 -5.62 7.22 0.29
CA GLY A 539 -6.10 8.25 1.23
C GLY A 539 -5.10 9.37 1.54
N LYS A 540 -4.08 9.60 0.68
CA LYS A 540 -3.13 10.72 0.84
C LYS A 540 -3.56 11.92 0.03
N VAL A 541 -3.46 13.12 0.61
CA VAL A 541 -3.71 14.39 -0.10
C VAL A 541 -2.68 14.59 -1.21
N GLN A 542 -3.17 14.87 -2.42
CA GLN A 542 -2.34 15.18 -3.58
C GLN A 542 -1.98 16.67 -3.61
N LYS A 543 -1.04 17.11 -2.77
CA LYS A 543 -0.64 18.52 -2.64
C LYS A 543 -0.24 19.18 -3.95
N TYR A 544 0.35 18.43 -4.89
CA TYR A 544 0.70 18.95 -6.21
C TYR A 544 -0.52 19.44 -6.99
N LYS A 545 -1.69 18.80 -6.85
CA LYS A 545 -2.95 19.27 -7.47
C LYS A 545 -3.46 20.56 -6.82
N LEU A 546 -3.29 20.69 -5.51
CA LEU A 546 -3.61 21.93 -4.79
C LEU A 546 -2.69 23.07 -5.25
N ARG A 547 -1.39 22.78 -5.38
CA ARG A 547 -0.39 23.75 -5.84
C ARG A 547 -0.63 24.24 -7.28
N GLN A 548 -1.21 23.41 -8.16
CA GLN A 548 -1.57 23.79 -9.53
C GLN A 548 -2.58 24.95 -9.60
N GLN A 549 -3.33 25.23 -8.55
CA GLN A 549 -4.25 26.36 -8.50
C GLN A 549 -3.53 27.72 -8.51
N PHE A 550 -2.23 27.75 -8.26
CA PHE A 550 -1.40 28.96 -8.24
C PHE A 550 -0.52 29.11 -9.48
N LEU A 551 -0.53 28.15 -10.41
CA LEU A 551 0.22 28.16 -11.67
C LEU A 551 -0.68 28.53 -12.83
#